data_928f4a698f3a0fd0b7a4474a413ccd29
#
_entry.id   928f4a698f3a0fd0b7a4474a413ccd29
#
_cell.length_a   1.000
_cell.length_b   1.000
_cell.length_c   1.000
_cell.angle_alpha   90.00
_cell.angle_beta   90.00
_cell.angle_gamma   90.00
#
_symmetry.space_group_name_H-M   'P 1'
#
loop_
_entity.id
_entity.type
_entity.pdbx_description
1 polymer ?
#
loop_
_entity_poly.entity_id
_entity_poly.type
_entity_poly.pdbx_seq_one_letter_code
_entity_poly.pdbx_strand_id
1 'polypeptide(L)'
;LIFLPNDNNLNFLVENLDASKLKESIDSLKVRSGNISIPMFKIESSYSLKKHLKSMGMSIPFSPNLASFDGFWDYNENCFESNPKHYIDLINHKASIDLDENGVEVAAATVVIMNRITSISPFIEPFVFKANKPFLYLIYDKEYENIIFIGKYMGS
;
A
#
# COMPACT_ATOMS: atom_id res chain seq x y z
N LEU A 1 6.20 -2.04 5.64
CA LEU A 1 5.85 -1.48 6.94
C LEU A 1 4.67 -2.22 7.53
N ILE A 2 4.72 -2.47 8.85
CA ILE A 2 3.59 -3.04 9.59
C ILE A 2 3.35 -2.15 10.81
N PHE A 3 2.12 -1.71 10.97
CA PHE A 3 1.65 -0.94 12.12
C PHE A 3 0.74 -1.81 12.98
N LEU A 4 1.24 -2.18 14.15
CA LEU A 4 0.54 -2.99 15.12
C LEU A 4 -0.02 -2.09 16.23
N PRO A 5 -1.34 -1.95 16.38
CA PRO A 5 -1.92 -1.09 17.41
C PRO A 5 -1.64 -1.64 18.81
N ASN A 6 -1.29 -0.78 19.77
CA ASN A 6 -0.99 -1.18 21.14
C ASN A 6 -2.24 -1.68 21.88
N ASP A 7 -3.38 -1.05 21.63
CA ASP A 7 -4.68 -1.24 22.30
C ASP A 7 -5.64 -2.16 21.55
N ASN A 8 -5.17 -2.90 20.54
CA ASN A 8 -5.98 -3.73 19.64
C ASN A 8 -7.03 -2.94 18.83
N ASN A 9 -6.96 -1.62 18.80
CA ASN A 9 -7.91 -0.77 18.08
C ASN A 9 -7.32 -0.34 16.72
N LEU A 10 -7.41 -1.23 15.74
CA LEU A 10 -6.92 -0.95 14.38
C LEU A 10 -7.69 0.22 13.73
N ASN A 11 -8.98 0.38 14.02
CA ASN A 11 -9.75 1.47 13.44
C ASN A 11 -9.24 2.82 13.93
N PHE A 12 -8.99 2.96 15.22
CA PHE A 12 -8.41 4.18 15.77
C PHE A 12 -7.07 4.52 15.15
N LEU A 13 -6.20 3.52 14.95
CA LEU A 13 -4.91 3.71 14.28
C LEU A 13 -5.12 4.24 12.86
N VAL A 14 -6.02 3.62 12.09
CA VAL A 14 -6.27 4.00 10.68
C VAL A 14 -6.88 5.40 10.56
N GLU A 15 -7.82 5.75 11.44
CA GLU A 15 -8.47 7.06 11.45
C GLU A 15 -7.51 8.20 11.82
N ASN A 16 -6.50 7.89 12.62
CA ASN A 16 -5.53 8.88 13.10
C ASN A 16 -4.20 8.88 12.32
N LEU A 17 -3.99 7.94 11.38
CA LEU A 17 -2.80 7.90 10.54
C LEU A 17 -2.98 8.85 9.35
N ASP A 18 -2.25 9.95 9.37
CA ASP A 18 -2.12 10.88 8.24
C ASP A 18 -0.72 10.83 7.63
N ALA A 19 -0.49 11.56 6.54
CA ALA A 19 0.79 11.58 5.84
C ALA A 19 1.96 12.06 6.73
N SER A 20 1.70 13.02 7.63
CA SER A 20 2.72 13.56 8.54
C SER A 20 3.16 12.50 9.57
N LYS A 21 2.20 11.82 10.20
CA LYS A 21 2.47 10.76 11.16
C LYS A 21 3.11 9.53 10.51
N LEU A 22 2.71 9.22 9.27
CA LEU A 22 3.36 8.15 8.50
C LEU A 22 4.83 8.49 8.29
N LYS A 23 5.14 9.70 7.84
CA LYS A 23 6.51 10.15 7.62
C LYS A 23 7.32 10.13 8.93
N GLU A 24 6.80 10.68 10.01
CA GLU A 24 7.44 10.65 11.33
C GLU A 24 7.72 9.20 11.78
N SER A 25 6.77 8.30 11.57
CA SER A 25 6.95 6.87 11.90
C SER A 25 8.08 6.24 11.08
N ILE A 26 8.16 6.54 9.77
CA ILE A 26 9.22 6.05 8.89
C ILE A 26 10.59 6.59 9.30
N ASP A 27 10.67 7.89 9.57
CA ASP A 27 11.92 8.58 9.95
C ASP A 27 12.44 8.09 11.32
N SER A 28 11.55 7.64 12.19
CA SER A 28 11.90 7.09 13.52
C SER A 28 12.42 5.65 13.48
N LEU A 29 12.29 4.94 12.35
CA LEU A 29 12.73 3.55 12.24
C LEU A 29 14.23 3.40 12.41
N LYS A 30 14.63 2.44 13.26
CA LYS A 30 16.03 2.10 13.50
C LYS A 30 16.28 0.63 13.19
N VAL A 31 17.41 0.36 12.57
CA VAL A 31 17.86 -1.03 12.37
C VAL A 31 18.21 -1.64 13.71
N ARG A 32 17.58 -2.75 14.05
CA ARG A 32 17.81 -3.51 15.29
C ARG A 32 17.84 -4.99 14.99
N SER A 33 18.66 -5.73 15.74
CA SER A 33 18.62 -7.20 15.71
C SER A 33 17.40 -7.69 16.49
N GLY A 34 16.68 -8.68 15.96
CA GLY A 34 15.50 -9.21 16.63
C GLY A 34 14.76 -10.28 15.82
N ASN A 35 13.68 -10.77 16.42
CA ASN A 35 12.79 -11.78 15.83
C ASN A 35 11.48 -11.11 15.37
N ILE A 36 11.08 -11.39 14.15
CA ILE A 36 9.83 -10.91 13.57
C ILE A 36 8.98 -12.12 13.21
N SER A 37 7.74 -12.13 13.71
CA SER A 37 6.72 -13.12 13.36
C SER A 37 5.53 -12.42 12.71
N ILE A 38 5.26 -12.75 11.46
CA ILE A 38 4.14 -12.23 10.67
C ILE A 38 3.35 -13.42 10.15
N PRO A 39 2.02 -13.43 10.22
CA PRO A 39 1.22 -14.48 9.62
C PRO A 39 1.37 -14.49 8.10
N MET A 40 1.33 -15.66 7.49
CA MET A 40 1.11 -15.79 6.06
C MET A 40 -0.34 -15.44 5.76
N PHE A 41 -0.57 -14.67 4.70
CA PHE A 41 -1.92 -14.35 4.27
C PHE A 41 -2.01 -14.04 2.78
N LYS A 42 -3.17 -14.35 2.21
CA LYS A 42 -3.54 -13.94 0.88
C LYS A 42 -4.82 -13.10 0.96
N ILE A 43 -4.76 -11.89 0.43
CA ILE A 43 -5.91 -10.97 0.42
C ILE A 43 -6.12 -10.50 -1.02
N GLU A 44 -7.35 -10.68 -1.49
CA GLU A 44 -7.82 -10.15 -2.76
C GLU A 44 -8.95 -9.15 -2.49
N SER A 45 -8.90 -8.01 -3.14
CA SER A 45 -9.90 -6.96 -2.98
C SER A 45 -10.29 -6.37 -4.33
N SER A 46 -11.56 -5.94 -4.42
CA SER A 46 -12.10 -5.30 -5.62
C SER A 46 -12.98 -4.13 -5.20
N TYR A 47 -12.72 -2.97 -5.77
CA TYR A 47 -13.40 -1.72 -5.45
C TYR A 47 -13.91 -1.04 -6.70
N SER A 48 -15.14 -0.52 -6.64
CA SER A 48 -15.64 0.44 -7.63
C SER A 48 -15.22 1.85 -7.19
N LEU A 49 -14.34 2.48 -7.95
CA LEU A 49 -13.74 3.76 -7.57
C LEU A 49 -14.56 4.97 -7.97
N LYS A 50 -15.55 4.84 -8.85
CA LYS A 50 -16.33 5.98 -9.40
C LYS A 50 -16.87 6.92 -8.31
N LYS A 51 -17.49 6.36 -7.26
CA LYS A 51 -18.04 7.16 -6.15
C LYS A 51 -16.95 7.89 -5.37
N HIS A 52 -15.87 7.21 -5.08
CA HIS A 52 -14.75 7.77 -4.30
C HIS A 52 -14.04 8.89 -5.08
N LEU A 53 -13.76 8.69 -6.37
CA LEU A 53 -13.14 9.70 -7.22
C LEU A 53 -14.01 10.94 -7.39
N LYS A 54 -15.34 10.75 -7.52
CA LYS A 54 -16.29 11.89 -7.51
C LYS A 54 -16.25 12.68 -6.20
N SER A 55 -16.21 12.02 -5.05
CA SER A 55 -16.12 12.69 -3.75
C SER A 55 -14.80 13.44 -3.55
N MET A 56 -13.74 13.02 -4.24
CA MET A 56 -12.44 13.70 -4.26
C MET A 56 -12.38 14.85 -5.30
N GLY A 57 -13.49 15.17 -5.96
CA GLY A 57 -13.58 16.28 -6.92
C GLY A 57 -13.48 15.88 -8.39
N MET A 58 -13.19 14.62 -8.71
CA MET A 58 -13.08 14.14 -10.08
C MET A 58 -14.46 13.79 -10.66
N SER A 59 -15.30 14.79 -10.93
CA SER A 59 -16.67 14.57 -11.40
C SER A 59 -16.81 14.60 -12.92
N ILE A 60 -16.05 15.44 -13.61
CA ILE A 60 -16.16 15.72 -15.06
C ILE A 60 -16.02 14.46 -15.91
N PRO A 61 -14.99 13.59 -15.74
CA PRO A 61 -14.81 12.41 -16.58
C PRO A 61 -15.97 11.42 -16.55
N PHE A 62 -16.78 11.46 -15.49
CA PHE A 62 -17.92 10.57 -15.29
C PHE A 62 -19.26 11.16 -15.76
N SER A 63 -19.24 12.36 -16.34
CA SER A 63 -20.44 13.05 -16.81
C SER A 63 -20.62 12.85 -18.32
N PRO A 64 -21.74 12.27 -18.79
CA PRO A 64 -21.99 12.13 -20.23
C PRO A 64 -21.97 13.44 -21.01
N ASN A 65 -22.27 14.56 -20.32
CA ASN A 65 -22.39 15.86 -20.95
C ASN A 65 -21.11 16.73 -20.87
N LEU A 66 -20.27 16.48 -19.85
CA LEU A 66 -19.11 17.33 -19.54
C LEU A 66 -17.77 16.66 -19.83
N ALA A 67 -17.74 15.32 -19.94
CA ALA A 67 -16.52 14.60 -20.25
C ALA A 67 -16.05 14.94 -21.67
N SER A 68 -14.74 15.14 -21.82
CA SER A 68 -14.07 15.30 -23.11
C SER A 68 -12.83 14.42 -23.10
N PHE A 69 -12.82 13.48 -24.03
CA PHE A 69 -11.74 12.54 -24.27
C PHE A 69 -11.23 12.67 -25.71
N ASP A 70 -11.35 13.86 -26.29
CA ASP A 70 -11.05 14.13 -27.70
C ASP A 70 -9.61 13.78 -28.08
N GLY A 71 -8.67 13.84 -27.15
CA GLY A 71 -7.28 13.47 -27.39
C GLY A 71 -7.01 11.97 -27.60
N PHE A 72 -8.01 11.09 -27.41
CA PHE A 72 -7.87 9.66 -27.66
C PHE A 72 -8.19 9.25 -29.10
N TRP A 73 -8.73 10.17 -29.92
CA TRP A 73 -9.21 9.87 -31.27
C TRP A 73 -8.56 10.78 -32.29
N ASP A 74 -8.00 10.18 -33.34
CA ASP A 74 -7.64 10.90 -34.56
C ASP A 74 -8.92 11.19 -35.33
N TYR A 75 -9.36 12.44 -35.32
CA TYR A 75 -10.47 12.90 -36.16
C TYR A 75 -10.00 13.02 -37.61
N ASN A 76 -10.19 11.96 -38.39
CA ASN A 76 -10.17 12.13 -39.84
C ASN A 76 -11.40 12.96 -40.24
N GLU A 77 -11.19 13.99 -41.02
CA GLU A 77 -12.19 15.01 -41.44
C GLU A 77 -13.46 14.43 -42.12
N ASN A 78 -13.53 13.12 -42.34
CA ASN A 78 -14.63 12.41 -42.97
C ASN A 78 -15.64 11.75 -42.02
N CYS A 79 -15.49 11.88 -40.72
CA CYS A 79 -16.47 11.36 -39.74
C CYS A 79 -17.49 12.42 -39.35
N PHE A 80 -18.35 12.83 -40.30
CA PHE A 80 -19.33 13.92 -40.12
C PHE A 80 -20.60 13.55 -39.35
N GLU A 81 -20.78 12.29 -38.88
CA GLU A 81 -22.00 11.94 -38.17
C GLU A 81 -21.69 11.64 -36.69
N SER A 82 -22.20 12.56 -35.85
CA SER A 82 -22.32 12.46 -34.38
C SER A 82 -21.05 12.06 -33.65
N ASN A 83 -20.31 13.04 -33.17
CA ASN A 83 -19.21 12.87 -32.22
C ASN A 83 -19.78 12.25 -30.91
N PRO A 84 -19.69 10.94 -30.71
CA PRO A 84 -20.20 10.31 -29.48
C PRO A 84 -19.37 10.82 -28.32
N LYS A 85 -20.00 11.53 -27.39
CA LYS A 85 -19.33 11.96 -26.17
C LYS A 85 -18.97 10.74 -25.35
N HIS A 86 -17.67 10.52 -25.18
CA HIS A 86 -17.16 9.43 -24.34
C HIS A 86 -17.05 9.91 -22.89
N TYR A 87 -17.45 9.07 -21.97
CA TYR A 87 -17.30 9.29 -20.53
C TYR A 87 -16.95 7.99 -19.84
N ILE A 88 -16.36 8.08 -18.65
CA ILE A 88 -16.03 6.89 -17.86
C ILE A 88 -17.29 6.43 -17.13
N ASP A 89 -17.82 5.27 -17.49
CA ASP A 89 -18.97 4.72 -16.79
C ASP A 89 -18.57 3.96 -15.53
N LEU A 90 -17.48 3.18 -15.60
CA LEU A 90 -17.05 2.31 -14.50
C LEU A 90 -15.53 2.32 -14.37
N ILE A 91 -15.03 2.38 -13.13
CA ILE A 91 -13.65 2.11 -12.79
C ILE A 91 -13.63 1.03 -11.72
N ASN A 92 -13.11 -0.14 -12.06
CA ASN A 92 -12.86 -1.21 -11.11
C ASN A 92 -11.37 -1.29 -10.80
N HIS A 93 -11.04 -1.26 -9.53
CA HIS A 93 -9.68 -1.49 -9.03
C HIS A 93 -9.63 -2.83 -8.34
N LYS A 94 -8.73 -3.71 -8.78
CA LYS A 94 -8.46 -4.99 -8.13
C LYS A 94 -7.05 -4.97 -7.58
N ALA A 95 -6.89 -5.41 -6.35
CA ALA A 95 -5.61 -5.56 -5.68
C ALA A 95 -5.50 -6.94 -5.07
N SER A 96 -4.33 -7.54 -5.18
CA SER A 96 -4.01 -8.84 -4.56
C SER A 96 -2.65 -8.74 -3.88
N ILE A 97 -2.55 -9.28 -2.70
CA ILE A 97 -1.30 -9.47 -1.97
C ILE A 97 -1.25 -10.92 -1.50
N ASP A 98 -0.11 -11.55 -1.71
CA ASP A 98 0.21 -12.89 -1.24
C ASP A 98 1.52 -12.80 -0.46
N LEU A 99 1.47 -13.02 0.85
CA LEU A 99 2.62 -12.98 1.74
C LEU A 99 2.87 -14.36 2.29
N ASP A 100 3.98 -14.97 1.88
CA ASP A 100 4.45 -16.26 2.31
C ASP A 100 5.87 -16.20 2.92
N GLU A 101 6.43 -17.35 3.24
CA GLU A 101 7.79 -17.48 3.82
C GLU A 101 8.91 -17.12 2.82
N ASN A 102 8.63 -17.19 1.53
CA ASN A 102 9.61 -16.88 0.47
C ASN A 102 9.70 -15.37 0.21
N GLY A 103 8.81 -14.60 0.81
CA GLY A 103 8.66 -13.16 0.60
C GLY A 103 7.97 -12.87 -0.74
N VAL A 104 7.68 -11.62 -1.00
CA VAL A 104 7.38 -11.14 -2.34
C VAL A 104 8.65 -11.35 -3.15
N GLU A 105 8.64 -12.17 -4.20
CA GLU A 105 9.78 -12.60 -5.04
C GLU A 105 10.90 -11.55 -5.16
N VAL A 106 11.77 -11.50 -4.15
CA VAL A 106 13.06 -10.82 -4.26
C VAL A 106 14.11 -11.81 -3.77
N ALA A 107 15.03 -12.15 -4.62
CA ALA A 107 16.12 -13.08 -4.37
C ALA A 107 16.70 -12.89 -2.96
N ALA A 108 16.46 -13.85 -2.08
CA ALA A 108 17.01 -13.87 -0.74
C ALA A 108 18.53 -14.04 -0.81
N ALA A 109 19.25 -12.93 -0.74
CA ALA A 109 20.65 -12.97 -0.40
C ALA A 109 20.77 -13.24 1.09
N THR A 110 21.03 -14.50 1.46
CA THR A 110 21.38 -14.85 2.83
C THR A 110 22.72 -14.22 3.17
N VAL A 111 22.69 -13.05 3.78
CA VAL A 111 23.93 -12.43 4.30
C VAL A 111 24.28 -13.11 5.61
N VAL A 112 25.19 -14.06 5.55
CA VAL A 112 25.84 -14.61 6.74
C VAL A 112 26.85 -13.57 7.22
N ILE A 113 26.48 -12.76 8.19
CA ILE A 113 27.41 -11.85 8.87
C ILE A 113 28.22 -12.67 9.88
N MET A 114 29.43 -13.07 9.51
CA MET A 114 30.41 -13.58 10.47
C MET A 114 30.98 -12.41 11.27
N ASN A 115 30.43 -12.15 12.45
CA ASN A 115 31.01 -11.22 13.41
C ASN A 115 32.20 -11.91 14.10
N ARG A 116 33.41 -11.38 13.89
CA ARG A 116 34.55 -11.67 14.78
C ARG A 116 34.26 -11.04 16.14
N ILE A 117 34.14 -11.89 17.16
CA ILE A 117 34.03 -11.44 18.55
C ILE A 117 35.39 -10.92 19.00
N THR A 118 35.63 -9.62 18.85
CA THR A 118 36.85 -8.94 19.34
C THR A 118 36.55 -7.82 20.35
N SER A 119 35.29 -7.62 20.73
CA SER A 119 34.91 -6.67 21.79
C SER A 119 33.68 -7.18 22.54
N ILE A 120 33.67 -6.99 23.87
CA ILE A 120 32.50 -7.23 24.71
C ILE A 120 31.52 -6.07 24.40
N SER A 121 30.70 -6.27 23.37
CA SER A 121 29.54 -5.38 23.15
C SER A 121 28.53 -5.64 24.26
N PRO A 122 27.93 -4.61 24.84
CA PRO A 122 26.86 -4.79 25.82
C PRO A 122 25.76 -5.68 25.19
N PHE A 123 25.31 -6.67 25.95
CA PHE A 123 24.21 -7.55 25.53
C PHE A 123 22.95 -6.68 25.34
N ILE A 124 22.56 -6.44 24.10
CA ILE A 124 21.30 -5.76 23.77
C ILE A 124 20.29 -6.87 23.55
N GLU A 125 19.26 -6.90 24.38
CA GLU A 125 18.16 -7.86 24.23
C GLU A 125 17.54 -7.75 22.84
N PRO A 126 17.39 -8.89 22.12
CA PRO A 126 16.82 -8.88 20.78
C PRO A 126 15.39 -8.33 20.79
N PHE A 127 15.07 -7.48 19.84
CA PHE A 127 13.71 -7.00 19.64
C PHE A 127 12.79 -8.17 19.22
N VAL A 128 11.60 -8.24 19.79
CA VAL A 128 10.59 -9.24 19.41
C VAL A 128 9.35 -8.51 18.90
N PHE A 129 9.02 -8.77 17.63
CA PHE A 129 7.82 -8.26 16.99
C PHE A 129 6.92 -9.42 16.58
N LYS A 130 5.71 -9.47 17.11
CA LYS A 130 4.71 -10.50 16.80
C LYS A 130 3.44 -9.84 16.28
N ALA A 131 3.17 -9.99 14.98
CA ALA A 131 1.93 -9.52 14.35
C ALA A 131 0.80 -10.55 14.52
N ASN A 132 0.40 -10.82 15.76
CA ASN A 132 -0.59 -11.85 16.14
C ASN A 132 -2.00 -11.27 16.44
N LYS A 133 -2.26 -10.07 15.99
CA LYS A 133 -3.53 -9.34 16.12
C LYS A 133 -3.76 -8.50 14.85
N PRO A 134 -4.96 -7.93 14.63
CA PRO A 134 -5.20 -7.09 13.46
C PRO A 134 -4.18 -5.96 13.33
N PHE A 135 -3.67 -5.74 12.11
CA PHE A 135 -2.66 -4.73 11.82
C PHE A 135 -2.89 -4.05 10.47
N LEU A 136 -2.32 -2.87 10.31
CA LEU A 136 -2.20 -2.17 9.04
C LEU A 136 -0.85 -2.53 8.41
N TYR A 137 -0.84 -2.86 7.13
CA TYR A 137 0.38 -3.07 6.38
C TYR A 137 0.48 -2.12 5.20
N LEU A 138 1.71 -1.72 4.88
CA LEU A 138 2.03 -0.89 3.73
C LEU A 138 3.26 -1.46 3.00
N ILE A 139 3.19 -1.49 1.68
CA ILE A 139 4.38 -1.57 0.83
C ILE A 139 4.73 -0.13 0.46
N TYR A 140 5.91 0.30 0.86
CA TYR A 140 6.36 1.67 0.75
C TYR A 140 7.68 1.74 -0.01
N ASP A 141 7.70 2.54 -1.05
CA ASP A 141 8.92 2.86 -1.78
C ASP A 141 9.64 4.01 -1.07
N LYS A 142 10.83 3.71 -0.55
CA LYS A 142 11.64 4.69 0.20
C LYS A 142 12.30 5.74 -0.70
N GLU A 143 12.60 5.38 -1.94
CA GLU A 143 13.30 6.25 -2.88
C GLU A 143 12.37 7.36 -3.39
N TYR A 144 11.14 6.98 -3.73
CA TYR A 144 10.13 7.92 -4.26
C TYR A 144 9.12 8.39 -3.20
N GLU A 145 9.29 7.99 -1.95
CA GLU A 145 8.37 8.30 -0.83
C GLU A 145 6.89 7.95 -1.15
N ASN A 146 6.65 6.83 -1.85
CA ASN A 146 5.34 6.44 -2.35
C ASN A 146 4.78 5.21 -1.65
N ILE A 147 3.47 5.23 -1.36
CA ILE A 147 2.73 4.04 -0.93
C ILE A 147 2.31 3.27 -2.19
N ILE A 148 2.86 2.07 -2.38
CA ILE A 148 2.50 1.17 -3.49
C ILE A 148 1.27 0.35 -3.11
N PHE A 149 1.22 -0.15 -1.88
CA PHE A 149 0.13 -0.94 -1.34
C PHE A 149 -0.20 -0.53 0.09
N ILE A 150 -1.48 -0.52 0.42
CA ILE A 150 -1.97 -0.35 1.79
C ILE A 150 -3.14 -1.30 2.03
N GLY A 151 -3.14 -1.98 3.17
CA GLY A 151 -4.22 -2.89 3.51
C GLY A 151 -4.29 -3.20 5.00
N LYS A 152 -5.44 -3.75 5.41
CA LYS A 152 -5.68 -4.22 6.78
C LYS A 152 -5.67 -5.74 6.79
N TYR A 153 -4.95 -6.33 7.72
CA TYR A 153 -5.08 -7.73 8.10
C TYR A 153 -5.94 -7.82 9.36
N MET A 154 -7.03 -8.57 9.29
CA MET A 154 -8.00 -8.65 10.39
C MET A 154 -7.85 -9.92 11.25
N GLY A 155 -6.90 -10.77 10.90
CA GLY A 155 -6.77 -12.10 11.48
C GLY A 155 -7.45 -13.16 10.62
N SER A 156 -7.08 -14.41 10.82
CA SER A 156 -7.72 -15.60 10.27
C SER A 156 -8.71 -16.20 11.26
#